data_51302d6447b44a05d62df4da3f7ce696
#
_entry.id   51302d6447b44a05d62df4da3f7ce696
#
_cell.length_a   1.000
_cell.length_b   1.000
_cell.length_c   1.000
_cell.angle_alpha   90.00
_cell.angle_beta   90.00
_cell.angle_gamma   90.00
#
_symmetry.space_group_name_H-M   'P 1'
#
loop_
_entity.id
_entity.type
_entity.pdbx_description
1 polymer ?
#
loop_
_entity_poly.entity_id
_entity_poly.type
_entity_poly.pdbx_seq_one_letter_code
_entity_poly.pdbx_strand_id
1 'polypeptide(L)'
;MPSSASGAAAGLRAYGITGDGTLMATFTTDRPTVLDWVRTVTGLVGDQKLIGIDYRVQDGLMYGVGDQGGIYTIKTPPATSDVVVTKVSQLQVALYGTNFDIDFNPAADRLRLISDNGQNLRHNLHDHTTVEDTTLTTPPATGPARGVTAAAYTNNDLNGTTAATLFDIDTKADQVVIQAPANNGTLSPTGSLTIDAGPNAGLDIFSNLSNGKTTSNIAFASLTPYGASTPSLYGINLFTGEATSVGQFPLNITDLAITLTGS
;
A
#
# COMPACT_ATOMS: atom_id res chain seq x y z
N MET A 1 2.62 -21.08 -21.48
CA MET A 1 2.14 -19.70 -21.32
C MET A 1 1.15 -19.70 -20.16
N PRO A 2 1.43 -19.09 -19.01
CA PRO A 2 0.42 -18.96 -17.97
C PRO A 2 -0.58 -17.90 -18.43
N SER A 3 -1.82 -18.27 -18.53
CA SER A 3 -2.98 -17.44 -18.81
C SER A 3 -3.08 -16.34 -17.75
N SER A 4 -3.06 -15.08 -18.15
CA SER A 4 -3.52 -13.98 -17.32
C SER A 4 -5.04 -14.13 -17.17
N ALA A 5 -5.48 -14.72 -16.06
CA ALA A 5 -6.87 -14.73 -15.71
C ALA A 5 -7.28 -13.33 -15.29
N SER A 6 -7.92 -12.57 -16.16
CA SER A 6 -8.83 -11.50 -15.76
C SER A 6 -10.11 -12.15 -15.25
N GLY A 7 -10.02 -12.92 -14.17
CA GLY A 7 -11.19 -13.35 -13.43
C GLY A 7 -11.67 -12.17 -12.62
N ALA A 8 -12.99 -11.94 -12.54
CA ALA A 8 -13.56 -11.10 -11.51
C ALA A 8 -12.91 -11.52 -10.19
N ALA A 9 -12.11 -10.62 -9.60
CA ALA A 9 -11.33 -10.94 -8.42
C ALA A 9 -12.31 -11.44 -7.35
N ALA A 10 -12.04 -12.60 -6.80
CA ALA A 10 -12.79 -13.10 -5.66
C ALA A 10 -12.88 -11.98 -4.63
N GLY A 11 -14.03 -11.84 -3.97
CA GLY A 11 -14.25 -10.79 -2.98
C GLY A 11 -13.29 -10.92 -1.80
N LEU A 12 -12.09 -10.35 -1.93
CA LEU A 12 -11.10 -10.32 -0.87
C LEU A 12 -11.47 -9.25 0.15
N ARG A 13 -11.37 -9.56 1.44
CA ARG A 13 -11.56 -8.58 2.51
C ARG A 13 -10.42 -7.57 2.50
N ALA A 14 -10.81 -6.29 2.50
CA ALA A 14 -9.88 -5.18 2.53
C ALA A 14 -10.33 -4.11 3.53
N TYR A 15 -9.36 -3.35 4.01
CA TYR A 15 -9.56 -2.17 4.85
C TYR A 15 -8.96 -0.98 4.11
N GLY A 16 -9.60 0.18 4.27
CA GLY A 16 -9.11 1.42 3.66
C GLY A 16 -9.14 2.57 4.63
N ILE A 17 -8.24 3.52 4.47
CA ILE A 17 -8.25 4.79 5.22
C ILE A 17 -8.66 5.93 4.31
N THR A 18 -9.35 6.92 4.88
CA THR A 18 -9.68 8.16 4.17
C THR A 18 -8.45 9.05 3.98
N GLY A 19 -8.49 9.93 2.98
CA GLY A 19 -7.37 10.83 2.66
C GLY A 19 -6.98 11.79 3.78
N ASP A 20 -7.89 12.06 4.72
CA ASP A 20 -7.58 12.79 5.95
C ASP A 20 -7.02 11.89 7.07
N GLY A 21 -6.96 10.56 6.84
CA GLY A 21 -6.39 9.57 7.75
C GLY A 21 -7.12 9.42 9.09
N THR A 22 -8.36 9.91 9.21
CA THR A 22 -9.13 9.91 10.46
C THR A 22 -10.20 8.83 10.54
N LEU A 23 -10.60 8.28 9.39
CA LEU A 23 -11.58 7.21 9.26
C LEU A 23 -10.97 5.99 8.59
N MET A 24 -11.44 4.81 9.00
CA MET A 24 -11.19 3.55 8.32
C MET A 24 -12.51 2.92 7.93
N ALA A 25 -12.52 2.22 6.80
CA ALA A 25 -13.64 1.45 6.31
C ALA A 25 -13.22 0.03 5.98
N THR A 26 -14.16 -0.90 5.88
CA THR A 26 -13.93 -2.22 5.32
C THR A 26 -14.91 -2.52 4.20
N PHE A 27 -14.41 -3.26 3.23
CA PHE A 27 -15.15 -3.65 2.02
C PHE A 27 -14.58 -4.95 1.46
N THR A 28 -15.18 -5.46 0.39
CA THR A 28 -14.61 -6.55 -0.40
C THR A 28 -14.17 -6.03 -1.76
N THR A 29 -13.09 -6.59 -2.32
CA THR A 29 -12.48 -6.10 -3.55
C THR A 29 -13.36 -6.25 -4.79
N ASP A 30 -14.36 -7.13 -4.76
CA ASP A 30 -15.38 -7.28 -5.82
C ASP A 30 -16.51 -6.25 -5.72
N ARG A 31 -16.66 -5.56 -4.57
CA ARG A 31 -17.77 -4.65 -4.30
C ARG A 31 -17.35 -3.41 -3.51
N PRO A 32 -16.42 -2.57 -4.02
CA PRO A 32 -15.91 -1.40 -3.33
C PRO A 32 -16.95 -0.29 -3.13
N THR A 33 -18.06 -0.33 -3.86
CA THR A 33 -19.16 0.63 -3.73
C THR A 33 -19.96 0.48 -2.43
N VAL A 34 -19.74 -0.61 -1.68
CA VAL A 34 -20.40 -0.92 -0.42
C VAL A 34 -19.36 -1.04 0.68
N LEU A 35 -19.45 -0.16 1.67
CA LEU A 35 -18.63 -0.22 2.89
C LEU A 35 -19.43 -0.91 3.98
N ASP A 36 -18.89 -2.02 4.51
CA ASP A 36 -19.59 -2.79 5.55
C ASP A 36 -19.66 -2.03 6.87
N TRP A 37 -18.64 -1.23 7.15
CA TRP A 37 -18.64 -0.23 8.21
C TRP A 37 -17.61 0.87 7.91
N VAL A 38 -17.83 2.03 8.54
CA VAL A 38 -16.89 3.16 8.62
C VAL A 38 -16.76 3.52 10.09
N ARG A 39 -15.52 3.64 10.59
CA ARG A 39 -15.24 3.94 12.01
C ARG A 39 -14.10 4.94 12.15
N THR A 40 -14.14 5.67 13.24
CA THR A 40 -13.09 6.63 13.60
C THR A 40 -11.83 5.91 14.07
N VAL A 41 -10.68 6.39 13.60
CA VAL A 41 -9.35 5.99 14.11
C VAL A 41 -9.12 6.67 15.46
N THR A 42 -8.89 5.89 16.50
CA THR A 42 -8.65 6.37 17.86
C THR A 42 -7.37 5.81 18.44
N GLY A 43 -6.70 6.54 19.32
CA GLY A 43 -5.48 6.09 20.01
C GLY A 43 -4.17 6.60 19.43
N LEU A 44 -4.20 7.52 18.45
CA LEU A 44 -2.98 8.16 17.94
C LEU A 44 -2.26 8.92 19.05
N VAL A 45 -0.92 8.85 19.06
CA VAL A 45 -0.05 9.50 20.04
C VAL A 45 1.06 10.27 19.34
N GLY A 46 0.96 11.59 19.33
CA GLY A 46 1.89 12.48 18.64
C GLY A 46 1.57 12.67 17.16
N ASP A 47 0.71 11.83 16.59
CA ASP A 47 0.20 11.91 15.24
C ASP A 47 -1.25 12.41 15.25
N GLN A 48 -1.69 13.01 14.15
CA GLN A 48 -3.07 13.47 13.99
C GLN A 48 -3.89 12.57 13.04
N LYS A 49 -3.22 11.82 12.18
CA LYS A 49 -3.84 10.97 11.16
C LYS A 49 -2.91 9.84 10.75
N LEU A 50 -3.49 8.77 10.18
CA LEU A 50 -2.74 7.74 9.48
C LEU A 50 -2.43 8.20 8.04
N ILE A 51 -1.26 7.81 7.54
CA ILE A 51 -0.80 8.11 6.17
C ILE A 51 -0.61 6.83 5.32
N GLY A 52 -0.71 5.66 5.92
CA GLY A 52 -0.64 4.38 5.23
C GLY A 52 -0.93 3.24 6.19
N ILE A 53 -1.40 2.13 5.63
CA ILE A 53 -1.73 0.89 6.35
C ILE A 53 -1.26 -0.33 5.55
N ASP A 54 -0.87 -1.39 6.25
CA ASP A 54 -0.56 -2.67 5.64
C ASP A 54 -0.61 -3.82 6.65
N TYR A 55 -0.71 -5.06 6.17
CA TYR A 55 -0.59 -6.28 6.95
C TYR A 55 0.83 -6.81 6.97
N ARG A 56 1.38 -6.99 8.17
CA ARG A 56 2.68 -7.63 8.36
C ARG A 56 2.54 -9.15 8.36
N VAL A 57 3.24 -9.81 7.45
CA VAL A 57 3.13 -11.28 7.26
C VAL A 57 3.64 -12.06 8.47
N GLN A 58 4.68 -11.56 9.17
CA GLN A 58 5.34 -12.25 10.28
C GLN A 58 4.45 -12.47 11.50
N ASP A 59 3.49 -11.59 11.74
CA ASP A 59 2.58 -11.71 12.89
C ASP A 59 1.09 -11.66 12.51
N GLY A 60 0.78 -11.38 11.24
CA GLY A 60 -0.59 -11.30 10.73
C GLY A 60 -1.36 -10.07 11.21
N LEU A 61 -0.71 -9.08 11.81
CA LEU A 61 -1.34 -7.89 12.32
C LEU A 61 -1.39 -6.78 11.26
N MET A 62 -2.44 -5.97 11.31
CA MET A 62 -2.50 -4.72 10.55
C MET A 62 -1.70 -3.63 11.29
N TYR A 63 -0.91 -2.91 10.53
CA TYR A 63 -0.11 -1.77 10.98
C TYR A 63 -0.51 -0.51 10.24
N GLY A 64 -0.22 0.63 10.87
CA GLY A 64 -0.35 1.92 10.23
C GLY A 64 0.78 2.85 10.64
N VAL A 65 1.04 3.83 9.81
CA VAL A 65 2.00 4.92 10.10
C VAL A 65 1.24 6.22 10.21
N GLY A 66 1.58 7.01 11.22
CA GLY A 66 1.03 8.34 11.44
C GLY A 66 1.83 9.43 10.73
N ASP A 67 1.23 10.61 10.61
CA ASP A 67 1.80 11.77 9.88
C ASP A 67 3.04 12.38 10.53
N GLN A 68 3.35 12.02 11.78
CA GLN A 68 4.60 12.37 12.48
C GLN A 68 5.52 11.15 12.64
N GLY A 69 5.24 10.06 11.93
CA GLY A 69 6.07 8.86 11.90
C GLY A 69 5.85 7.86 13.03
N GLY A 70 4.80 7.98 13.81
CA GLY A 70 4.40 6.93 14.74
C GLY A 70 4.01 5.67 14.00
N ILE A 71 4.38 4.51 14.51
CA ILE A 71 4.01 3.20 13.96
C ILE A 71 3.09 2.51 14.94
N TYR A 72 1.97 2.01 14.45
CA TYR A 72 0.86 1.51 15.24
C TYR A 72 0.45 0.11 14.79
N THR A 73 0.04 -0.74 15.74
CA THR A 73 -0.84 -1.87 15.44
C THR A 73 -2.29 -1.40 15.45
N ILE A 74 -3.13 -2.01 14.63
CA ILE A 74 -4.52 -1.59 14.43
C ILE A 74 -5.46 -2.74 14.79
N LYS A 75 -6.43 -2.46 15.68
CA LYS A 75 -7.55 -3.35 15.98
C LYS A 75 -8.84 -2.75 15.42
N THR A 76 -9.64 -3.61 14.82
CA THR A 76 -10.88 -3.24 14.14
C THR A 76 -12.09 -3.97 14.73
N PRO A 77 -13.33 -3.48 14.49
CA PRO A 77 -14.52 -4.25 14.80
C PRO A 77 -14.49 -5.66 14.17
N PRO A 78 -15.04 -6.71 14.83
CA PRO A 78 -15.80 -6.65 16.09
C PRO A 78 -14.94 -6.71 17.36
N ALA A 79 -13.61 -6.80 17.26
CA ALA A 79 -12.74 -6.88 18.44
C ALA A 79 -12.79 -5.58 19.28
N THR A 80 -13.11 -4.46 18.64
CA THR A 80 -13.29 -3.14 19.26
C THR A 80 -14.52 -2.48 18.67
N SER A 81 -15.07 -1.44 19.33
CA SER A 81 -16.22 -0.68 18.80
C SER A 81 -15.81 0.29 17.69
N ASP A 82 -14.63 0.89 17.83
CA ASP A 82 -14.02 1.75 16.84
C ASP A 82 -12.70 1.13 16.35
N VAL A 83 -12.03 1.79 15.41
CA VAL A 83 -10.66 1.44 15.04
C VAL A 83 -9.72 1.97 16.12
N VAL A 84 -9.03 1.06 16.81
CA VAL A 84 -8.12 1.39 17.91
C VAL A 84 -6.69 1.12 17.48
N VAL A 85 -5.86 2.17 17.50
CA VAL A 85 -4.44 2.04 17.20
C VAL A 85 -3.62 2.11 18.50
N THR A 86 -2.56 1.32 18.55
CA THR A 86 -1.62 1.28 19.67
C THR A 86 -0.21 1.51 19.15
N LYS A 87 0.44 2.56 19.63
CA LYS A 87 1.80 2.90 19.21
C LYS A 87 2.79 1.84 19.65
N VAL A 88 3.56 1.30 18.70
CA VAL A 88 4.55 0.25 18.93
C VAL A 88 5.96 0.65 18.54
N SER A 89 6.11 1.69 17.69
CA SER A 89 7.41 2.18 17.26
C SER A 89 7.32 3.63 16.78
N GLN A 90 8.45 4.17 16.36
CA GLN A 90 8.58 5.54 15.84
C GLN A 90 9.65 5.59 14.76
N LEU A 91 9.33 6.17 13.61
CA LEU A 91 10.34 6.50 12.61
C LEU A 91 11.35 7.49 13.20
N GLN A 92 12.64 7.23 12.98
CA GLN A 92 13.74 8.07 13.45
C GLN A 92 14.15 9.13 12.42
N VAL A 93 13.54 9.10 11.24
CA VAL A 93 13.75 10.04 10.14
C VAL A 93 12.46 10.83 9.94
N ALA A 94 12.57 12.15 9.87
CA ALA A 94 11.43 13.02 9.64
C ALA A 94 10.84 12.77 8.23
N LEU A 95 9.52 12.75 8.16
CA LEU A 95 8.80 12.59 6.90
C LEU A 95 8.83 13.89 6.08
N TYR A 96 9.03 13.76 4.78
CA TYR A 96 8.88 14.86 3.83
C TYR A 96 8.15 14.40 2.56
N GLY A 97 7.17 15.18 2.16
CA GLY A 97 6.23 14.87 1.10
C GLY A 97 4.81 15.19 1.53
N THR A 98 3.87 14.90 0.65
CA THR A 98 2.44 15.12 0.87
C THR A 98 1.66 13.81 0.80
N ASN A 99 2.03 12.95 -0.14
CA ASN A 99 1.40 11.66 -0.36
C ASN A 99 2.40 10.56 -0.06
N PHE A 100 1.99 9.62 0.76
CA PHE A 100 2.82 8.53 1.27
C PHE A 100 2.13 7.21 1.04
N ASP A 101 2.93 6.15 0.97
CA ASP A 101 2.44 4.78 1.07
C ASP A 101 3.43 3.93 1.86
N ILE A 102 2.92 2.84 2.43
CA ILE A 102 3.72 1.90 3.22
C ILE A 102 3.42 0.48 2.81
N ASP A 103 4.43 -0.39 2.92
CA ASP A 103 4.24 -1.82 2.73
C ASP A 103 5.32 -2.62 3.46
N PHE A 104 4.98 -3.79 3.97
CA PHE A 104 5.95 -4.67 4.60
C PHE A 104 6.63 -5.58 3.58
N ASN A 105 7.96 -5.55 3.55
CA ASN A 105 8.73 -6.54 2.82
C ASN A 105 8.64 -7.90 3.53
N PRO A 106 7.94 -8.89 2.97
CA PRO A 106 7.73 -10.18 3.64
C PRO A 106 9.01 -10.99 3.79
N ALA A 107 9.96 -10.83 2.86
CA ALA A 107 11.22 -11.56 2.88
C ALA A 107 12.23 -10.99 3.88
N ALA A 108 12.25 -9.67 4.07
CA ALA A 108 13.21 -8.99 4.94
C ALA A 108 12.64 -8.56 6.28
N ASP A 109 11.32 -8.63 6.47
CA ASP A 109 10.62 -8.10 7.65
C ASP A 109 10.99 -6.64 7.94
N ARG A 110 10.76 -5.79 6.96
CA ARG A 110 11.00 -4.34 7.07
C ARG A 110 9.80 -3.58 6.54
N LEU A 111 9.39 -2.55 7.27
CA LEU A 111 8.40 -1.60 6.80
C LEU A 111 9.07 -0.63 5.81
N ARG A 112 8.58 -0.61 4.58
CA ARG A 112 8.95 0.38 3.56
C ARG A 112 8.00 1.55 3.67
N LEU A 113 8.51 2.77 3.53
CA LEU A 113 7.73 3.98 3.34
C LEU A 113 8.31 4.76 2.17
N ILE A 114 7.45 5.19 1.27
CA ILE A 114 7.80 6.10 0.16
C ILE A 114 6.97 7.36 0.21
N SER A 115 7.43 8.42 -0.44
CA SER A 115 6.66 9.65 -0.63
C SER A 115 6.76 10.21 -2.04
N ASP A 116 5.79 11.04 -2.40
CA ASP A 116 5.76 11.80 -3.66
C ASP A 116 6.95 12.75 -3.85
N ASN A 117 7.72 12.98 -2.81
CA ASN A 117 8.95 13.78 -2.85
C ASN A 117 10.22 12.93 -3.05
N GLY A 118 10.06 11.62 -3.24
CA GLY A 118 11.14 10.68 -3.47
C GLY A 118 11.75 10.11 -2.20
N GLN A 119 11.18 10.38 -1.01
CA GLN A 119 11.64 9.77 0.23
C GLN A 119 11.49 8.25 0.15
N ASN A 120 12.47 7.52 0.67
CA ASN A 120 12.53 6.05 0.63
C ASN A 120 13.11 5.56 1.95
N LEU A 121 12.25 5.09 2.85
CA LEU A 121 12.62 4.66 4.19
C LEU A 121 12.42 3.16 4.36
N ARG A 122 13.24 2.55 5.20
CA ARG A 122 13.01 1.21 5.78
C ARG A 122 13.06 1.30 7.30
N HIS A 123 12.09 0.70 7.96
CA HIS A 123 12.04 0.61 9.41
C HIS A 123 12.05 -0.86 9.87
N ASN A 124 12.82 -1.13 10.91
CA ASN A 124 12.89 -2.43 11.56
C ASN A 124 12.12 -2.38 12.87
N LEU A 125 11.01 -3.09 12.97
CA LEU A 125 10.20 -3.15 14.20
C LEU A 125 10.90 -3.90 15.34
N HIS A 126 11.89 -4.75 15.03
CA HIS A 126 12.57 -5.54 16.06
C HIS A 126 13.52 -4.70 16.92
N ASP A 127 14.25 -3.79 16.29
CA ASP A 127 15.22 -2.91 16.98
C ASP A 127 14.85 -1.42 16.93
N HIS A 128 13.70 -1.09 16.34
CA HIS A 128 13.16 0.25 16.19
C HIS A 128 14.05 1.22 15.39
N THR A 129 14.91 0.70 14.50
CA THR A 129 15.79 1.53 13.69
C THR A 129 15.16 1.90 12.36
N THR A 130 15.40 3.12 11.89
CA THR A 130 15.01 3.61 10.57
C THR A 130 16.25 3.91 9.75
N VAL A 131 16.26 3.45 8.51
CA VAL A 131 17.28 3.78 7.51
C VAL A 131 16.61 4.62 6.43
N GLU A 132 17.20 5.77 6.13
CA GLU A 132 16.88 6.51 4.92
C GLU A 132 17.68 5.93 3.78
N ASP A 133 16.99 5.22 2.90
CA ASP A 133 17.57 4.63 1.71
C ASP A 133 17.74 5.69 0.60
N THR A 134 18.37 5.33 -0.49
CA THR A 134 18.59 6.25 -1.61
C THR A 134 17.25 6.76 -2.16
N THR A 135 17.18 8.06 -2.38
CA THR A 135 16.02 8.75 -2.96
C THR A 135 15.56 8.07 -4.25
N LEU A 136 14.25 7.99 -4.44
CA LEU A 136 13.66 7.41 -5.65
C LEU A 136 14.10 8.19 -6.90
N THR A 137 14.55 7.46 -7.92
CA THR A 137 14.96 8.02 -9.20
C THR A 137 14.47 7.15 -10.35
N THR A 138 14.14 7.79 -11.49
CA THR A 138 13.76 7.09 -12.72
C THR A 138 14.82 7.36 -13.79
N PRO A 139 15.87 6.51 -13.92
CA PRO A 139 16.89 6.70 -14.94
C PRO A 139 16.30 6.72 -16.36
N PRO A 140 16.87 7.52 -17.30
CA PRO A 140 18.10 8.30 -17.18
C PRO A 140 17.96 9.69 -16.52
N ALA A 141 16.78 10.03 -15.98
CA ALA A 141 16.61 11.28 -15.25
C ALA A 141 17.52 11.29 -14.00
N THR A 142 18.10 12.45 -13.69
CA THR A 142 19.13 12.59 -12.65
C THR A 142 18.60 13.17 -11.34
N GLY A 143 17.34 13.58 -11.28
CA GLY A 143 16.72 14.13 -10.08
C GLY A 143 15.82 13.12 -9.36
N PRO A 144 15.31 13.50 -8.16
CA PRO A 144 14.32 12.68 -7.47
C PRO A 144 13.08 12.40 -8.33
N ALA A 145 12.61 11.17 -8.32
CA ALA A 145 11.30 10.85 -8.89
C ALA A 145 10.22 11.46 -8.00
N ARG A 146 9.48 12.41 -8.54
CA ARG A 146 8.40 13.11 -7.83
C ARG A 146 7.06 12.65 -8.37
N GLY A 147 6.22 12.12 -7.49
CA GLY A 147 4.89 11.62 -7.84
C GLY A 147 4.75 10.11 -7.75
N VAL A 148 5.72 9.40 -7.18
CA VAL A 148 5.57 7.99 -6.77
C VAL A 148 4.84 7.98 -5.44
N THR A 149 3.60 7.50 -5.43
CA THR A 149 2.66 7.71 -4.33
C THR A 149 2.03 6.44 -3.77
N ALA A 150 2.30 5.28 -4.39
CA ALA A 150 1.84 4.00 -3.88
C ALA A 150 2.92 2.94 -4.07
N ALA A 151 2.97 1.95 -3.16
CA ALA A 151 3.99 0.90 -3.17
C ALA A 151 3.47 -0.39 -2.53
N ALA A 152 3.82 -1.54 -3.11
CA ALA A 152 3.53 -2.84 -2.50
C ALA A 152 4.54 -3.92 -2.91
N TYR A 153 4.85 -4.81 -1.98
CA TYR A 153 5.66 -6.00 -2.22
C TYR A 153 4.79 -7.19 -2.67
N THR A 154 5.35 -7.99 -3.56
CA THR A 154 4.78 -9.30 -3.92
C THR A 154 5.15 -10.35 -2.88
N ASN A 155 4.46 -11.52 -2.98
CA ASN A 155 4.85 -12.75 -2.30
C ASN A 155 4.76 -12.66 -0.77
N ASN A 156 3.57 -12.34 -0.27
CA ASN A 156 3.24 -12.24 1.15
C ASN A 156 3.23 -13.63 1.81
N ASP A 157 4.39 -14.29 1.83
CA ASP A 157 4.62 -15.58 2.49
C ASP A 157 5.88 -15.57 3.35
N LEU A 158 5.99 -16.56 4.22
CA LEU A 158 7.16 -16.75 5.12
C LEU A 158 8.16 -17.79 4.59
N ASN A 159 8.05 -18.17 3.32
CA ASN A 159 8.94 -19.15 2.73
C ASN A 159 10.31 -18.52 2.42
N GLY A 160 11.36 -18.98 3.10
CA GLY A 160 12.70 -18.41 2.97
C GLY A 160 13.35 -18.55 1.58
N THR A 161 12.71 -19.25 0.64
CA THR A 161 13.16 -19.36 -0.76
C THR A 161 12.38 -18.43 -1.71
N THR A 162 11.38 -17.72 -1.20
CA THR A 162 10.57 -16.78 -1.98
C THR A 162 11.15 -15.37 -1.84
N ALA A 163 11.53 -14.77 -2.97
CA ALA A 163 11.93 -13.37 -3.02
C ALA A 163 10.70 -12.48 -3.18
N ALA A 164 10.77 -11.25 -2.69
CA ALA A 164 9.76 -10.23 -2.89
C ALA A 164 10.23 -9.19 -3.91
N THR A 165 9.30 -8.70 -4.73
CA THR A 165 9.53 -7.58 -5.67
C THR A 165 8.67 -6.41 -5.24
N LEU A 166 9.27 -5.22 -5.18
CA LEU A 166 8.56 -3.98 -4.87
C LEU A 166 8.06 -3.34 -6.17
N PHE A 167 6.75 -3.14 -6.24
CA PHE A 167 6.10 -2.36 -7.29
C PHE A 167 5.57 -1.06 -6.71
N ASP A 168 5.74 0.02 -7.45
CA ASP A 168 5.22 1.33 -7.09
C ASP A 168 4.31 1.86 -8.19
N ILE A 169 3.47 2.85 -7.84
CA ILE A 169 2.69 3.63 -8.80
C ILE A 169 3.24 5.05 -8.83
N ASP A 170 3.65 5.48 -10.01
CA ASP A 170 3.99 6.88 -10.32
C ASP A 170 2.75 7.55 -10.92
N THR A 171 2.01 8.29 -10.09
CA THR A 171 0.79 8.99 -10.51
C THR A 171 1.07 10.27 -11.29
N LYS A 172 2.32 10.73 -11.34
CA LYS A 172 2.70 11.86 -12.20
C LYS A 172 2.97 11.41 -13.64
N ALA A 173 3.49 10.20 -13.81
CA ALA A 173 3.76 9.61 -15.11
C ALA A 173 2.66 8.61 -15.53
N ASP A 174 1.67 8.35 -14.67
CA ASP A 174 0.58 7.39 -14.85
C ASP A 174 1.07 6.01 -15.26
N GLN A 175 1.97 5.46 -14.44
CA GLN A 175 2.59 4.18 -14.73
C GLN A 175 2.85 3.34 -13.47
N VAL A 176 2.94 2.02 -13.67
CA VAL A 176 3.51 1.09 -12.70
C VAL A 176 5.02 1.00 -12.93
N VAL A 177 5.78 0.99 -11.86
CA VAL A 177 7.23 0.86 -11.89
C VAL A 177 7.68 -0.25 -10.94
N ILE A 178 8.81 -0.90 -11.24
CA ILE A 178 9.54 -1.75 -10.30
C ILE A 178 10.59 -0.91 -9.60
N GLN A 179 10.63 -0.96 -8.27
CA GLN A 179 11.70 -0.37 -7.47
C GLN A 179 12.75 -1.45 -7.16
N ALA A 180 13.81 -1.50 -7.96
CA ALA A 180 14.86 -2.52 -7.83
C ALA A 180 16.23 -2.00 -8.22
N PRO A 181 17.25 -2.16 -7.38
CA PRO A 181 17.17 -2.58 -5.97
C PRO A 181 16.36 -1.60 -5.13
N ALA A 182 15.47 -2.11 -4.27
CA ALA A 182 14.54 -1.24 -3.51
C ALA A 182 15.27 -0.20 -2.66
N ASN A 183 16.39 -0.58 -2.03
CA ASN A 183 17.19 0.31 -1.20
C ASN A 183 17.99 1.35 -2.01
N ASN A 184 18.17 1.13 -3.31
CA ASN A 184 18.80 2.11 -4.20
C ASN A 184 17.77 3.11 -4.77
N GLY A 185 16.48 2.89 -4.55
CA GLY A 185 15.42 3.75 -5.04
C GLY A 185 15.32 3.82 -6.57
N THR A 186 15.89 2.85 -7.28
CA THR A 186 15.91 2.83 -8.74
C THR A 186 14.59 2.32 -9.30
N LEU A 187 13.92 3.13 -10.11
CA LEU A 187 12.62 2.83 -10.69
C LEU A 187 12.74 2.46 -12.17
N SER A 188 12.04 1.40 -12.56
CA SER A 188 11.95 0.94 -13.96
C SER A 188 10.49 0.74 -14.34
N PRO A 189 9.94 1.51 -15.30
CA PRO A 189 8.55 1.37 -15.72
C PRO A 189 8.23 -0.02 -16.27
N THR A 190 7.05 -0.54 -15.89
CA THR A 190 6.48 -1.76 -16.49
C THR A 190 5.44 -1.41 -17.55
N GLY A 191 4.64 -0.36 -17.34
CA GLY A 191 3.66 0.11 -18.31
C GLY A 191 2.72 1.16 -17.77
N SER A 192 1.88 1.70 -18.65
CA SER A 192 0.94 2.78 -18.36
C SER A 192 -0.29 2.26 -17.60
N LEU A 193 -0.78 3.07 -16.64
CA LEU A 193 -2.07 2.85 -15.95
C LEU A 193 -3.26 2.95 -16.92
N THR A 194 -3.09 3.59 -18.08
CA THR A 194 -4.16 3.88 -19.04
C THR A 194 -5.24 4.84 -18.52
N ILE A 195 -5.00 5.45 -17.38
CA ILE A 195 -5.83 6.52 -16.78
C ILE A 195 -4.91 7.65 -16.30
N ASP A 196 -5.43 8.86 -16.26
CA ASP A 196 -4.80 10.02 -15.64
C ASP A 196 -5.19 10.04 -14.15
N ALA A 197 -4.26 9.69 -13.28
CA ALA A 197 -4.48 9.51 -11.85
C ALA A 197 -3.97 10.72 -11.05
N GLY A 198 -4.76 11.15 -10.08
CA GLY A 198 -4.33 12.12 -9.07
C GLY A 198 -3.32 11.52 -8.08
N PRO A 199 -2.65 12.39 -7.28
CA PRO A 199 -1.53 11.96 -6.42
C PRO A 199 -1.94 11.13 -5.20
N ASN A 200 -3.22 11.15 -4.81
CA ASN A 200 -3.72 10.31 -3.73
C ASN A 200 -3.94 8.88 -4.24
N ALA A 201 -3.06 7.98 -3.90
CA ALA A 201 -3.11 6.60 -4.33
C ALA A 201 -2.63 5.67 -3.22
N GLY A 202 -3.13 4.44 -3.21
CA GLY A 202 -2.65 3.34 -2.39
C GLY A 202 -2.59 2.07 -3.22
N LEU A 203 -1.67 1.18 -2.92
CA LEU A 203 -1.50 -0.09 -3.61
C LEU A 203 -1.33 -1.20 -2.58
N ASP A 204 -1.98 -2.34 -2.81
CA ASP A 204 -1.69 -3.56 -2.06
C ASP A 204 -1.76 -4.78 -2.96
N ILE A 205 -0.99 -5.81 -2.62
CA ILE A 205 -0.85 -7.04 -3.39
C ILE A 205 -1.21 -8.24 -2.51
N PHE A 206 -2.33 -8.89 -2.85
CA PHE A 206 -2.72 -10.15 -2.25
C PHE A 206 -1.97 -11.31 -2.88
N SER A 207 -1.48 -12.24 -2.06
CA SER A 207 -0.77 -13.44 -2.51
C SER A 207 -1.58 -14.70 -2.24
N ASN A 208 -1.88 -15.46 -3.30
CA ASN A 208 -2.43 -16.80 -3.15
C ASN A 208 -1.32 -17.77 -2.74
N LEU A 209 -1.55 -18.51 -1.68
CA LEU A 209 -0.56 -19.46 -1.14
C LEU A 209 -0.97 -20.91 -1.38
N SER A 210 0.01 -21.76 -1.67
CA SER A 210 -0.11 -23.21 -1.62
C SER A 210 1.06 -23.77 -0.83
N ASN A 211 0.78 -24.56 0.20
CA ASN A 211 1.79 -25.09 1.11
C ASN A 211 2.74 -24.01 1.68
N GLY A 212 2.19 -22.85 2.02
CA GLY A 212 2.96 -21.74 2.60
C GLY A 212 3.86 -20.99 1.62
N LYS A 213 3.69 -21.19 0.32
CA LYS A 213 4.43 -20.51 -0.72
C LYS A 213 3.49 -19.83 -1.70
N THR A 214 3.82 -18.62 -2.12
CA THR A 214 3.05 -17.86 -3.11
C THR A 214 3.01 -18.58 -4.45
N THR A 215 1.81 -18.69 -4.99
CA THR A 215 1.54 -19.25 -6.34
C THR A 215 1.11 -18.19 -7.34
N SER A 216 0.49 -17.11 -6.88
CA SER A 216 0.11 -15.96 -7.70
C SER A 216 -0.09 -14.72 -6.83
N ASN A 217 0.01 -13.55 -7.46
CA ASN A 217 -0.23 -12.26 -6.84
C ASN A 217 -1.37 -11.56 -7.58
N ILE A 218 -2.22 -10.84 -6.82
CA ILE A 218 -3.31 -10.03 -7.35
C ILE A 218 -3.16 -8.63 -6.75
N ALA A 219 -2.99 -7.62 -7.59
CA ALA A 219 -2.77 -6.25 -7.14
C ALA A 219 -4.03 -5.41 -7.28
N PHE A 220 -4.30 -4.60 -6.25
CA PHE A 220 -5.37 -3.61 -6.24
C PHE A 220 -4.82 -2.25 -5.83
N ALA A 221 -5.33 -1.22 -6.48
CA ALA A 221 -5.01 0.17 -6.12
C ALA A 221 -6.28 0.99 -5.92
N SER A 222 -6.21 1.90 -4.97
CA SER A 222 -7.12 3.04 -4.90
C SER A 222 -6.51 4.18 -5.70
N LEU A 223 -7.20 4.61 -6.75
CA LEU A 223 -6.77 5.71 -7.62
C LEU A 223 -7.92 6.68 -7.81
N THR A 224 -7.60 7.97 -7.81
CA THR A 224 -8.56 9.05 -8.12
C THR A 224 -8.32 9.54 -9.53
N PRO A 225 -9.14 9.14 -10.52
CA PRO A 225 -9.03 9.69 -11.86
C PRO A 225 -9.18 11.20 -11.87
N TYR A 226 -8.46 11.88 -12.77
CA TYR A 226 -8.58 13.32 -12.92
C TYR A 226 -10.05 13.74 -13.11
N GLY A 227 -10.52 14.69 -12.32
CA GLY A 227 -11.90 15.18 -12.35
C GLY A 227 -12.90 14.32 -11.54
N ALA A 228 -12.51 13.19 -10.98
CA ALA A 228 -13.36 12.41 -10.08
C ALA A 228 -13.39 13.03 -8.67
N SER A 229 -14.54 12.89 -7.99
CA SER A 229 -14.73 13.42 -6.63
C SER A 229 -14.19 12.48 -5.55
N THR A 230 -14.21 11.17 -5.82
CA THR A 230 -13.70 10.12 -4.92
C THR A 230 -12.92 9.08 -5.71
N PRO A 231 -12.02 8.34 -5.04
CA PRO A 231 -11.27 7.27 -5.68
C PRO A 231 -12.16 6.11 -6.14
N SER A 232 -11.63 5.32 -7.04
CA SER A 232 -12.15 4.00 -7.38
C SER A 232 -11.12 2.93 -7.05
N LEU A 233 -11.59 1.72 -6.79
CA LEU A 233 -10.74 0.54 -6.73
C LEU A 233 -10.45 0.04 -8.15
N TYR A 234 -9.18 -0.23 -8.41
CA TYR A 234 -8.69 -0.78 -9.67
C TYR A 234 -7.95 -2.09 -9.42
N GLY A 235 -8.19 -3.09 -10.28
CA GLY A 235 -7.25 -4.18 -10.45
C GLY A 235 -6.06 -3.69 -11.28
N ILE A 236 -4.85 -3.99 -10.85
CA ILE A 236 -3.62 -3.55 -11.51
C ILE A 236 -2.90 -4.73 -12.13
N ASN A 237 -2.60 -4.64 -13.42
CA ASN A 237 -1.68 -5.56 -14.06
C ASN A 237 -0.25 -5.08 -13.82
N LEU A 238 0.47 -5.71 -12.92
CA LEU A 238 1.82 -5.30 -12.53
C LEU A 238 2.84 -5.32 -13.68
N PHE A 239 2.60 -6.12 -14.72
CA PHE A 239 3.53 -6.28 -15.84
C PHE A 239 3.25 -5.36 -17.02
N THR A 240 1.99 -4.96 -17.20
CA THR A 240 1.59 -4.03 -18.28
C THR A 240 1.26 -2.64 -17.78
N GLY A 241 1.08 -2.49 -16.47
CA GLY A 241 0.66 -1.25 -15.82
C GLY A 241 -0.86 -1.01 -15.86
N GLU A 242 -1.59 -1.70 -16.72
CA GLU A 242 -3.01 -1.44 -16.98
C GLU A 242 -3.85 -1.49 -15.70
N ALA A 243 -4.64 -0.44 -15.49
CA ALA A 243 -5.61 -0.32 -14.41
C ALA A 243 -7.02 -0.60 -14.92
N THR A 244 -7.68 -1.59 -14.33
CA THR A 244 -9.06 -1.95 -14.65
C THR A 244 -9.98 -1.57 -13.50
N SER A 245 -10.95 -0.69 -13.74
CA SER A 245 -11.87 -0.22 -12.70
C SER A 245 -12.78 -1.36 -12.21
N VAL A 246 -12.87 -1.49 -10.89
CA VAL A 246 -13.84 -2.38 -10.22
C VAL A 246 -15.07 -1.59 -9.77
N GLY A 247 -14.88 -0.38 -9.24
CA GLY A 247 -15.97 0.48 -8.81
C GLY A 247 -15.49 1.67 -7.98
N GLN A 248 -16.32 2.70 -7.93
CA GLN A 248 -16.03 3.93 -7.19
C GLN A 248 -16.38 3.78 -5.73
N PHE A 249 -15.47 4.21 -4.84
CA PHE A 249 -15.74 4.27 -3.41
C PHE A 249 -16.76 5.39 -3.09
N PRO A 250 -17.65 5.17 -2.11
CA PRO A 250 -18.56 6.22 -1.65
C PRO A 250 -17.88 7.28 -0.76
N LEU A 251 -16.64 7.01 -0.33
CA LEU A 251 -15.78 7.90 0.46
C LEU A 251 -14.40 8.05 -0.20
N ASN A 252 -13.66 9.05 0.26
CA ASN A 252 -12.30 9.31 -0.19
C ASN A 252 -11.29 8.31 0.40
N ILE A 253 -11.42 7.03 0.02
CA ILE A 253 -10.50 5.96 0.41
C ILE A 253 -9.23 6.08 -0.43
N THR A 254 -8.12 6.45 0.17
CA THR A 254 -6.86 6.75 -0.56
C THR A 254 -5.78 5.71 -0.36
N ASP A 255 -5.91 4.84 0.63
CA ASP A 255 -5.01 3.73 0.85
C ASP A 255 -5.77 2.50 1.34
N LEU A 256 -5.23 1.31 1.12
CA LEU A 256 -5.88 0.05 1.43
C LEU A 256 -4.90 -1.03 1.90
N ALA A 257 -5.41 -1.96 2.71
CA ALA A 257 -4.71 -3.18 3.10
C ALA A 257 -5.66 -4.37 2.94
N ILE A 258 -5.24 -5.41 2.23
CA ILE A 258 -5.99 -6.63 1.99
C ILE A 258 -5.57 -7.65 3.05
N THR A 259 -6.54 -8.34 3.66
CA THR A 259 -6.19 -9.37 4.64
C THR A 259 -5.33 -10.46 4.00
N LEU A 260 -4.37 -11.00 4.75
CA LEU A 260 -3.45 -12.02 4.24
C LEU A 260 -4.16 -13.33 3.84
N THR A 261 -5.35 -13.58 4.39
CA THR A 261 -6.17 -14.76 4.07
C THR A 261 -7.22 -14.49 3.00
N GLY A 262 -7.48 -13.24 2.68
CA GLY A 262 -8.55 -12.83 1.77
C GLY A 262 -9.96 -12.89 2.37
N SER A 263 -10.09 -13.21 3.66
CA SER A 263 -11.36 -13.34 4.38
C SER A 263 -11.51 -12.36 5.52
#